data_95a20d6115e9b400ca6c8b231d5faaca
#
_entry.id   95a20d6115e9b400ca6c8b231d5faaca
#
_cell.length_a   1.000
_cell.length_b   1.000
_cell.length_c   1.000
_cell.angle_alpha   90.00
_cell.angle_beta   90.00
_cell.angle_gamma   90.00
#
_symmetry.space_group_name_H-M   'P 1'
#
loop_
_entity.id
_entity.type
_entity.pdbx_description
1 polymer ?
#
loop_
_entity_poly.entity_id
_entity_poly.type
_entity_poly.pdbx_seq_one_letter_code
_entity_poly.pdbx_strand_id
1 'polypeptide(L)'
;MDRLNADVAHKVARQIAQVCANYPGCILLFERLRKIKPGKGSKSRRMNRRRANQLRGKINQQAKDKAYLQQVVSVEVNAHGTSQYCSRCGAKGERFSSRNGQRIAVKWGKLFVCPVCHYEASADFNASVNVHRSFYREWHWQPRTPKKASPSALVEDSA
;
A
#
# COMPACT_ATOMS: atom_id res chain seq x y z
N MET A 1 -17.90 -20.61 -1.93
CA MET A 1 -17.28 -19.29 -2.10
C MET A 1 -15.75 -19.29 -2.00
N ASP A 2 -15.15 -20.15 -1.19
CA ASP A 2 -13.67 -20.14 -1.01
C ASP A 2 -12.89 -20.61 -2.22
N ARG A 3 -13.41 -21.58 -3.01
CA ARG A 3 -12.76 -22.06 -4.24
C ARG A 3 -12.71 -20.98 -5.33
N LEU A 4 -13.82 -20.27 -5.57
CA LEU A 4 -13.88 -19.18 -6.54
C LEU A 4 -12.90 -18.05 -6.18
N ASN A 5 -12.85 -17.66 -4.91
CA ASN A 5 -11.93 -16.65 -4.42
C ASN A 5 -10.46 -17.08 -4.56
N ALA A 6 -10.16 -18.34 -4.36
CA ALA A 6 -8.83 -18.89 -4.57
C ALA A 6 -8.44 -18.86 -6.06
N ASP A 7 -9.34 -19.28 -6.94
CA ASP A 7 -9.11 -19.27 -8.39
C ASP A 7 -8.87 -17.87 -8.93
N VAL A 8 -9.70 -16.89 -8.51
CA VAL A 8 -9.51 -15.48 -8.87
C VAL A 8 -8.16 -14.97 -8.37
N ALA A 9 -7.78 -15.29 -7.11
CA ALA A 9 -6.50 -14.89 -6.58
C ALA A 9 -5.33 -15.47 -7.38
N HIS A 10 -5.40 -16.73 -7.76
CA HIS A 10 -4.39 -17.39 -8.59
C HIS A 10 -4.25 -16.76 -9.98
N LYS A 11 -5.38 -16.44 -10.64
CA LYS A 11 -5.38 -15.82 -11.97
C LYS A 11 -4.76 -14.43 -11.93
N VAL A 12 -5.21 -13.59 -10.97
CA VAL A 12 -4.66 -12.23 -10.81
C VAL A 12 -3.17 -12.26 -10.45
N ALA A 13 -2.77 -13.12 -9.52
CA ALA A 13 -1.37 -13.26 -9.14
C ALA A 13 -0.48 -13.73 -10.30
N ARG A 14 -1.00 -14.61 -11.17
CA ARG A 14 -0.30 -15.03 -12.39
C ARG A 14 -0.09 -13.84 -13.34
N GLN A 15 -1.12 -13.04 -13.58
CA GLN A 15 -1.02 -11.86 -14.45
C GLN A 15 0.00 -10.85 -13.91
N ILE A 16 0.00 -10.58 -12.60
CA ILE A 16 0.99 -9.71 -11.97
C ILE A 16 2.41 -10.23 -12.22
N ALA A 17 2.65 -11.51 -11.95
CA ALA A 17 3.97 -12.12 -12.15
C ALA A 17 4.40 -12.10 -13.62
N GLN A 18 3.49 -12.36 -14.56
CA GLN A 18 3.78 -12.28 -15.99
C GLN A 18 4.17 -10.87 -16.44
N VAL A 19 3.48 -9.84 -15.93
CA VAL A 19 3.86 -8.45 -16.21
C VAL A 19 5.29 -8.19 -15.71
N CYS A 20 5.61 -8.61 -14.48
CA CYS A 20 6.95 -8.42 -13.93
C CYS A 20 8.03 -9.14 -14.74
N ALA A 21 7.73 -10.34 -15.28
CA ALA A 21 8.68 -11.10 -16.08
C ALA A 21 9.11 -10.37 -17.38
N ASN A 22 8.24 -9.49 -17.89
CA ASN A 22 8.56 -8.68 -19.09
C ASN A 22 9.50 -7.49 -18.79
N TYR A 23 9.81 -7.24 -17.51
CA TYR A 23 10.67 -6.13 -17.10
C TYR A 23 11.84 -6.64 -16.23
N PRO A 24 12.96 -7.06 -16.83
CA PRO A 24 14.11 -7.54 -16.09
C PRO A 24 14.58 -6.53 -15.03
N GLY A 25 14.86 -7.01 -13.81
CA GLY A 25 15.27 -6.16 -12.71
C GLY A 25 14.15 -5.35 -12.03
N CYS A 26 12.88 -5.57 -12.39
CA CYS A 26 11.78 -4.93 -11.71
C CYS A 26 11.64 -5.43 -10.26
N ILE A 27 11.09 -4.56 -9.41
CA ILE A 27 10.73 -4.88 -8.03
C ILE A 27 9.21 -4.74 -7.89
N LEU A 28 8.56 -5.75 -7.35
CA LEU A 28 7.13 -5.75 -7.11
C LEU A 28 6.83 -5.12 -5.75
N LEU A 29 6.17 -3.97 -5.73
CA LEU A 29 5.86 -3.24 -4.51
C LEU A 29 4.43 -3.48 -4.07
N PHE A 30 4.26 -3.82 -2.80
CA PHE A 30 2.95 -3.94 -2.15
C PHE A 30 2.82 -2.94 -1.01
N GLU A 31 1.60 -2.44 -0.80
CA GLU A 31 1.28 -1.71 0.43
C GLU A 31 1.25 -2.66 1.63
N ARG A 32 1.96 -2.30 2.70
CA ARG A 32 1.92 -3.02 3.99
C ARG A 32 0.60 -2.73 4.69
N LEU A 33 -0.42 -3.49 4.34
CA LEU A 33 -1.74 -3.39 4.93
C LEU A 33 -1.85 -4.29 6.17
N ARG A 34 -1.18 -3.91 7.25
CA ARG A 34 -1.29 -4.65 8.51
C ARG A 34 -2.71 -4.52 9.06
N LYS A 35 -3.43 -5.67 9.09
CA LYS A 35 -4.70 -5.90 9.78
C LYS A 35 -5.66 -4.70 9.74
N ILE A 36 -6.42 -4.57 8.68
CA ILE A 36 -7.59 -3.71 8.70
C ILE A 36 -8.56 -4.32 9.73
N LYS A 37 -8.39 -3.92 10.99
CA LYS A 37 -9.34 -4.31 12.05
C LYS A 37 -10.67 -3.68 11.69
N PRO A 38 -11.78 -4.44 11.81
CA PRO A 38 -13.10 -3.84 11.76
C PRO A 38 -13.16 -2.76 12.84
N GLY A 39 -13.57 -1.54 12.46
CA GLY A 39 -13.70 -0.44 13.42
C GLY A 39 -14.60 -0.86 14.59
N LYS A 40 -14.25 -0.47 15.81
CA LYS A 40 -15.12 -0.62 16.98
C LYS A 40 -16.44 0.09 16.68
N GLY A 41 -17.54 -0.63 16.67
CA GLY A 41 -18.87 -0.09 16.43
C GLY A 41 -19.55 -0.68 15.20
N SER A 42 -20.59 -1.42 15.45
CA SER A 42 -21.75 -1.80 14.64
C SER A 42 -21.58 -1.99 13.14
N LYS A 43 -20.71 -2.85 12.70
CA LYS A 43 -20.85 -3.32 11.33
C LYS A 43 -21.40 -4.74 11.37
N SER A 44 -22.45 -4.97 10.55
CA SER A 44 -23.13 -6.26 10.52
C SER A 44 -22.10 -7.39 10.36
N ARG A 45 -22.37 -8.55 10.93
CA ARG A 45 -21.60 -9.80 10.75
C ARG A 45 -21.26 -10.06 9.28
N ARG A 46 -22.19 -9.72 8.37
CA ARG A 46 -22.04 -9.83 6.92
C ARG A 46 -20.92 -8.94 6.38
N MET A 47 -20.79 -7.72 6.86
CA MET A 47 -19.75 -6.77 6.40
C MET A 47 -18.37 -7.16 6.94
N ASN A 48 -18.31 -7.63 8.20
CA ASN A 48 -17.06 -8.15 8.77
C ASN A 48 -16.58 -9.41 8.05
N ARG A 49 -17.51 -10.30 7.66
CA ARG A 49 -17.21 -11.50 6.86
C ARG A 49 -16.73 -11.14 5.45
N ARG A 50 -17.33 -10.13 4.80
CA ARG A 50 -16.85 -9.62 3.50
C ARG A 50 -15.44 -9.05 3.59
N ARG A 51 -15.10 -8.34 4.67
CA ARG A 51 -13.76 -7.79 4.90
C ARG A 51 -12.73 -8.87 5.23
N ALA A 52 -13.10 -9.83 6.04
CA ALA A 52 -12.23 -10.97 6.37
C ALA A 52 -11.91 -11.84 5.14
N ASN A 53 -12.86 -11.94 4.21
CA ASN A 53 -12.70 -12.65 2.94
C ASN A 53 -12.14 -11.76 1.82
N GLN A 54 -11.53 -10.63 2.14
CA GLN A 54 -10.91 -9.80 1.11
C GLN A 54 -9.83 -10.60 0.38
N LEU A 55 -10.06 -10.79 -0.92
CA LEU A 55 -9.14 -11.43 -1.85
C LEU A 55 -7.74 -10.82 -1.86
N ARG A 56 -7.65 -9.52 -1.45
CA ARG A 56 -6.40 -8.77 -1.48
C ARG A 56 -5.24 -9.48 -0.77
N GLY A 57 -5.45 -9.97 0.44
CA GLY A 57 -4.39 -10.67 1.18
C GLY A 57 -3.96 -11.97 0.49
N LYS A 58 -4.92 -12.72 -0.07
CA LYS A 58 -4.64 -13.93 -0.85
C LYS A 58 -3.91 -13.60 -2.15
N ILE A 59 -4.36 -12.57 -2.86
CA ILE A 59 -3.71 -12.09 -4.10
C ILE A 59 -2.27 -11.67 -3.82
N ASN A 60 -2.04 -10.84 -2.80
CA ASN A 60 -0.70 -10.38 -2.46
C ASN A 60 0.24 -11.54 -2.13
N GLN A 61 -0.21 -12.49 -1.30
CA GLN A 61 0.61 -13.64 -0.95
C GLN A 61 0.95 -14.47 -2.20
N GLN A 62 -0.04 -14.82 -2.99
CA GLN A 62 0.18 -15.62 -4.20
C GLN A 62 1.00 -14.90 -5.26
N ALA A 63 0.86 -13.56 -5.36
CA ALA A 63 1.67 -12.76 -6.27
C ALA A 63 3.14 -12.76 -5.84
N LYS A 64 3.43 -12.68 -4.54
CA LYS A 64 4.79 -12.80 -4.01
C LYS A 64 5.39 -14.17 -4.30
N ASP A 65 4.63 -15.23 -4.04
CA ASP A 65 5.10 -16.60 -4.28
C ASP A 65 5.42 -16.82 -5.76
N LYS A 66 4.56 -16.34 -6.66
CA LYS A 66 4.77 -16.45 -8.12
C LYS A 66 5.91 -15.55 -8.62
N ALA A 67 6.04 -14.35 -8.08
CA ALA A 67 7.13 -13.44 -8.39
C ALA A 67 8.47 -14.05 -7.97
N TYR A 68 8.53 -14.65 -6.77
CA TYR A 68 9.71 -15.35 -6.29
C TYR A 68 10.16 -16.48 -7.23
N LEU A 69 9.22 -17.29 -7.73
CA LEU A 69 9.51 -18.34 -8.70
C LEU A 69 10.07 -17.80 -10.04
N GLN A 70 9.84 -16.53 -10.33
CA GLN A 70 10.37 -15.84 -11.51
C GLN A 70 11.57 -14.94 -11.18
N GLN A 71 12.17 -15.11 -10.00
CA GLN A 71 13.31 -14.33 -9.51
C GLN A 71 13.01 -12.81 -9.42
N VAL A 72 11.74 -12.43 -9.29
CA VAL A 72 11.31 -11.05 -9.07
C VAL A 72 11.24 -10.77 -7.57
N VAL A 73 11.98 -9.77 -7.13
CA VAL A 73 11.97 -9.32 -5.74
C VAL A 73 10.64 -8.63 -5.43
N SER A 74 10.01 -8.98 -4.30
CA SER A 74 8.80 -8.32 -3.83
C SER A 74 9.03 -7.65 -2.47
N VAL A 75 8.54 -6.42 -2.31
CA VAL A 75 8.76 -5.60 -1.11
C VAL A 75 7.44 -5.00 -0.63
N GLU A 76 7.26 -4.94 0.67
CA GLU A 76 6.14 -4.23 1.29
C GLU A 76 6.60 -2.87 1.81
N VAL A 77 5.89 -1.81 1.39
CA VAL A 77 6.14 -0.44 1.83
C VAL A 77 5.00 0.10 2.68
N ASN A 78 5.28 1.13 3.46
CA ASN A 78 4.28 1.77 4.30
C ASN A 78 3.21 2.44 3.44
N ALA A 79 1.95 2.09 3.68
CA ALA A 79 0.79 2.61 2.95
C ALA A 79 0.27 3.94 3.51
N HIS A 80 0.90 4.50 4.54
CA HIS A 80 0.41 5.71 5.20
C HIS A 80 0.43 6.91 4.25
N GLY A 81 -0.74 7.49 4.00
CA GLY A 81 -0.88 8.72 3.21
C GLY A 81 -0.79 8.55 1.69
N THR A 82 -0.46 7.36 1.16
CA THR A 82 -0.27 7.12 -0.27
C THR A 82 -1.44 7.58 -1.14
N SER A 83 -2.67 7.45 -0.65
CA SER A 83 -3.89 7.87 -1.34
C SER A 83 -4.36 9.29 -1.02
N GLN A 84 -3.67 10.02 -0.13
CA GLN A 84 -4.09 11.34 0.35
C GLN A 84 -3.21 12.47 -0.18
N TYR A 85 -1.96 12.20 -0.49
CA TYR A 85 -1.00 13.21 -0.92
C TYR A 85 -0.76 13.17 -2.43
N CYS A 86 -0.51 14.34 -2.99
CA CYS A 86 -0.17 14.50 -4.40
C CYS A 86 1.17 13.85 -4.72
N SER A 87 1.18 12.96 -5.71
CA SER A 87 2.40 12.33 -6.18
C SER A 87 3.34 13.30 -6.91
N ARG A 88 2.90 14.51 -7.23
CA ARG A 88 3.73 15.52 -7.91
C ARG A 88 4.40 16.47 -6.92
N CYS A 89 3.63 17.13 -6.04
CA CYS A 89 4.13 18.16 -5.14
C CYS A 89 4.10 17.80 -3.65
N GLY A 90 3.51 16.65 -3.27
CA GLY A 90 3.43 16.21 -1.87
C GLY A 90 2.33 16.88 -1.04
N ALA A 91 1.59 17.85 -1.59
CA ALA A 91 0.48 18.49 -0.88
C ALA A 91 -0.71 17.54 -0.69
N LYS A 92 -1.51 17.77 0.34
CA LYS A 92 -2.74 17.02 0.56
C LYS A 92 -3.74 17.36 -0.55
N GLY A 93 -4.30 16.33 -1.18
CA GLY A 93 -5.26 16.48 -2.25
C GLY A 93 -6.66 16.02 -1.87
N GLU A 94 -7.57 16.18 -2.81
CA GLU A 94 -8.97 15.81 -2.68
C GLU A 94 -9.35 14.71 -3.66
N ARG A 95 -10.41 13.97 -3.35
CA ARG A 95 -10.90 12.90 -4.20
C ARG A 95 -12.33 13.17 -4.63
N PHE A 96 -12.61 12.90 -5.90
CA PHE A 96 -13.91 13.15 -6.52
C PHE A 96 -14.47 11.90 -7.17
N SER A 97 -15.79 11.81 -7.19
CA SER A 97 -16.54 10.89 -8.03
C SER A 97 -17.46 11.68 -8.95
N SER A 98 -17.68 11.18 -10.15
CA SER A 98 -18.70 11.74 -11.05
C SER A 98 -20.07 11.15 -10.70
N ARG A 99 -21.06 12.02 -10.54
CA ARG A 99 -22.47 11.65 -10.41
C ARG A 99 -23.29 12.62 -11.27
N ASN A 100 -24.05 12.10 -12.22
CA ASN A 100 -24.84 12.89 -13.18
C ASN A 100 -24.01 13.98 -13.90
N GLY A 101 -22.77 13.63 -14.31
CA GLY A 101 -21.87 14.58 -14.98
C GLY A 101 -21.16 15.59 -14.06
N GLN A 102 -21.56 15.70 -12.81
CA GLN A 102 -20.95 16.62 -11.84
C GLN A 102 -19.87 15.95 -10.99
N ARG A 103 -18.81 16.69 -10.66
CA ARG A 103 -17.76 16.26 -9.74
C ARG A 103 -18.21 16.50 -8.30
N ILE A 104 -18.29 15.46 -7.50
CA ILE A 104 -18.64 15.53 -6.08
C ILE A 104 -17.43 15.06 -5.25
N ALA A 105 -17.01 15.90 -4.31
CA ALA A 105 -15.94 15.54 -3.38
C ALA A 105 -16.39 14.40 -2.46
N VAL A 106 -15.68 13.28 -2.49
CA VAL A 106 -15.99 12.09 -1.70
C VAL A 106 -14.73 11.38 -1.26
N LYS A 107 -14.71 10.89 -0.02
CA LYS A 107 -13.55 10.22 0.58
C LYS A 107 -12.95 9.10 -0.28
N TRP A 108 -13.75 8.42 -1.08
CA TRP A 108 -13.35 7.26 -1.87
C TRP A 108 -13.51 7.50 -3.38
N GLY A 109 -13.44 8.75 -3.81
CA GLY A 109 -13.54 9.12 -5.22
C GLY A 109 -12.41 8.50 -6.05
N LYS A 110 -12.70 8.26 -7.34
CA LYS A 110 -11.74 7.68 -8.29
C LYS A 110 -10.80 8.70 -8.91
N LEU A 111 -11.19 9.97 -8.94
CA LEU A 111 -10.37 11.08 -9.41
C LEU A 111 -9.68 11.74 -8.22
N PHE A 112 -8.38 11.95 -8.34
CA PHE A 112 -7.57 12.73 -7.40
C PHE A 112 -7.26 14.08 -8.00
N VAL A 113 -7.43 15.15 -7.22
CA VAL A 113 -7.11 16.53 -7.61
C VAL A 113 -6.26 17.19 -6.52
N CYS A 114 -5.18 17.82 -6.94
CA CYS A 114 -4.32 18.57 -6.04
C CYS A 114 -4.71 20.06 -6.07
N PRO A 115 -5.09 20.68 -4.95
CA PRO A 115 -5.44 22.10 -4.92
C PRO A 115 -4.23 23.03 -5.07
N VAL A 116 -3.00 22.52 -4.87
CA VAL A 116 -1.79 23.34 -4.90
C VAL A 116 -1.15 23.39 -6.30
N CYS A 117 -0.95 22.24 -6.92
CA CYS A 117 -0.29 22.17 -8.24
C CYS A 117 -1.24 21.81 -9.38
N HIS A 118 -2.53 21.75 -9.12
CA HIS A 118 -3.59 21.46 -10.08
C HIS A 118 -3.42 20.13 -10.83
N TYR A 119 -2.65 19.20 -10.25
CA TYR A 119 -2.47 17.88 -10.80
C TYR A 119 -3.75 17.05 -10.64
N GLU A 120 -4.24 16.51 -11.74
CA GLU A 120 -5.37 15.58 -11.77
C GLU A 120 -4.93 14.22 -12.28
N ALA A 121 -5.39 13.16 -11.63
CA ALA A 121 -5.12 11.79 -12.04
C ALA A 121 -6.13 10.81 -11.46
N SER A 122 -6.14 9.57 -11.96
CA SER A 122 -6.77 8.47 -11.23
C SER A 122 -6.20 8.40 -9.81
N ALA A 123 -7.08 8.27 -8.82
CA ALA A 123 -6.66 8.16 -7.42
C ALA A 123 -5.76 6.94 -7.18
N ASP A 124 -5.99 5.85 -7.90
CA ASP A 124 -5.18 4.64 -7.80
C ASP A 124 -3.80 4.83 -8.44
N PHE A 125 -3.73 5.55 -9.58
CA PHE A 125 -2.45 5.90 -10.20
C PHE A 125 -1.63 6.83 -9.30
N ASN A 126 -2.25 7.89 -8.75
CA ASN A 126 -1.57 8.76 -7.79
C ASN A 126 -1.04 7.98 -6.58
N ALA A 127 -1.84 7.03 -6.06
CA ALA A 127 -1.41 6.20 -4.94
C ALA A 127 -0.25 5.27 -5.32
N SER A 128 -0.27 4.66 -6.50
CA SER A 128 0.81 3.77 -6.96
C SER A 128 2.15 4.50 -7.08
N VAL A 129 2.15 5.73 -7.59
CA VAL A 129 3.36 6.58 -7.64
C VAL A 129 3.85 6.92 -6.22
N ASN A 130 2.95 7.16 -5.27
CA ASN A 130 3.33 7.39 -3.88
C ASN A 130 3.87 6.13 -3.19
N VAL A 131 3.36 4.94 -3.50
CA VAL A 131 3.92 3.64 -3.07
C VAL A 131 5.35 3.50 -3.55
N HIS A 132 5.60 3.77 -4.83
CA HIS A 132 6.94 3.77 -5.40
C HIS A 132 7.89 4.75 -4.69
N ARG A 133 7.45 6.00 -4.43
CA ARG A 133 8.23 6.98 -3.67
C ARG A 133 8.49 6.56 -2.22
N SER A 134 7.53 5.87 -1.59
CA SER A 134 7.71 5.33 -0.24
C SER A 134 8.80 4.27 -0.21
N PHE A 135 8.91 3.45 -1.24
CA PHE A 135 10.00 2.49 -1.39
C PHE A 135 11.34 3.20 -1.35
N TYR A 136 11.57 4.21 -2.16
CA TYR A 136 12.84 4.93 -2.14
C TYR A 136 13.14 5.61 -0.81
N ARG A 137 12.15 6.16 -0.12
CA ARG A 137 12.34 6.75 1.21
C ARG A 137 12.67 5.74 2.29
N GLU A 138 12.05 4.57 2.26
CA GLU A 138 12.27 3.53 3.26
C GLU A 138 13.56 2.73 2.99
N TRP A 139 13.95 2.59 1.74
CA TRP A 139 15.08 1.76 1.30
C TRP A 139 16.28 2.57 0.83
N HIS A 140 16.21 3.89 0.75
CA HIS A 140 17.40 4.71 0.68
C HIS A 140 18.21 4.42 1.94
N TRP A 141 19.35 3.76 1.75
CA TRP A 141 20.29 3.46 2.80
C TRP A 141 20.80 4.79 3.42
N GLN A 142 20.13 5.23 4.48
CA GLN A 142 20.73 6.19 5.40
C GLN A 142 21.52 5.35 6.39
N PRO A 143 22.85 5.59 6.56
CA PRO A 143 23.59 4.93 7.61
C PRO A 143 22.82 5.16 8.91
N ARG A 144 22.44 4.07 9.59
CA ARG A 144 21.76 4.19 10.89
C ARG A 144 22.73 4.93 11.78
N THR A 145 22.45 6.19 12.09
CA THR A 145 23.11 6.86 13.20
C THR A 145 22.89 5.95 14.40
N PRO A 146 23.96 5.48 15.07
CA PRO A 146 23.81 4.64 16.24
C PRO A 146 22.89 5.38 17.20
N LYS A 147 21.82 4.74 17.67
CA LYS A 147 21.00 5.30 18.76
C LYS A 147 21.99 5.67 19.85
N LYS A 148 22.01 6.96 20.23
CA LYS A 148 22.75 7.40 21.42
C LYS A 148 22.35 6.45 22.54
N ALA A 149 23.33 5.73 23.07
CA ALA A 149 23.13 4.93 24.25
C ALA A 149 22.58 5.87 25.33
N SER A 150 21.43 5.53 25.89
CA SER A 150 20.90 6.27 27.03
C SER A 150 21.91 6.19 28.16
N PRO A 151 22.27 7.31 28.79
CA PRO A 151 23.18 7.29 29.92
C PRO A 151 22.43 6.81 31.17
N SER A 152 22.30 5.52 31.34
CA SER A 152 21.78 4.95 32.58
C SER A 152 22.32 3.54 32.74
N ALA A 153 23.42 3.45 33.39
CA ALA A 153 23.89 2.41 34.29
C ALA A 153 25.42 2.58 34.56
N LEU A 154 25.78 3.73 35.10
CA LEU A 154 26.94 3.71 36.01
C LEU A 154 26.37 3.30 37.36
N VAL A 155 26.36 2.03 37.64
CA VAL A 155 26.28 1.52 39.02
C VAL A 155 27.61 1.80 39.62
N GLU A 156 27.64 2.71 40.60
CA GLU A 156 28.74 2.88 41.51
C GLU A 156 28.83 1.63 42.40
N ASP A 157 29.80 0.78 42.17
CA ASP A 157 30.26 -0.14 43.17
C ASP A 157 31.39 0.56 43.93
N SER A 158 31.01 1.13 45.06
CA SER A 158 31.95 1.63 46.07
C SER A 158 31.94 0.70 47.28
N ALA A 159 33.13 0.25 47.62
CA ALA A 159 33.62 -0.32 48.86
C ALA A 159 33.40 -1.81 49.10
#